data_e4bacc4e73a60e36a7a0f81061923e8b
#
_entry.id   e4bacc4e73a60e36a7a0f81061923e8b
#
_cell.length_a   1.000
_cell.length_b   1.000
_cell.length_c   1.000
_cell.angle_alpha   90.00
_cell.angle_beta   90.00
_cell.angle_gamma   90.00
#
_symmetry.space_group_name_H-M   'P 1'
#
loop_
_entity.id
_entity.type
_entity.pdbx_description
1 polymer ?
#
loop_
_entity_poly.entity_id
_entity_poly.type
_entity_poly.pdbx_seq_one_letter_code
_entity_poly.pdbx_strand_id
1 'polypeptide(L)'
;PMKKECFNISKKDFKKLRLENWNVDYCGSFIFLSNRKNIKTLKSYLGAQYSYLKDISHKIQECIHSAQWTWKCNWKICLENSIDEYHAIFVHPTTFKKLVNPKPKYYFEGNVMGMDLPLSDSYIKDFDKLKKYFRNNSNKYSHFLIFPLSTIATTMEHSFFLQRYMPIDEHNTLVTSEIYVPNLNKETIPSSVKSTTGSQTCPWI
;
A
#
# COMPACT_ATOMS: atom_id res chain seq x y z
N PRO A 1 -1.78 -35.10 15.42
CA PRO A 1 -0.58 -34.67 16.15
C PRO A 1 0.29 -35.88 16.43
N MET A 2 1.58 -35.82 16.06
CA MET A 2 2.52 -36.90 16.38
C MET A 2 2.67 -37.02 17.90
N LYS A 3 2.72 -38.27 18.40
CA LYS A 3 2.92 -38.52 19.83
C LYS A 3 4.31 -38.07 20.27
N LYS A 4 4.42 -37.51 21.49
CA LYS A 4 5.68 -37.00 22.05
C LYS A 4 6.83 -38.00 22.05
N GLU A 5 6.48 -39.29 22.16
CA GLU A 5 7.41 -40.42 22.20
C GLU A 5 8.14 -40.65 20.85
N CYS A 6 7.61 -40.07 19.76
CA CYS A 6 8.25 -40.15 18.44
C CYS A 6 9.48 -39.22 18.33
N PHE A 7 9.69 -38.33 19.31
CA PHE A 7 10.80 -37.39 19.32
C PHE A 7 11.72 -37.79 20.48
N ASN A 8 12.94 -38.18 20.16
CA ASN A 8 13.97 -38.47 21.20
C ASN A 8 14.52 -37.14 21.77
N ILE A 9 13.63 -36.33 22.37
CA ILE A 9 13.92 -34.99 22.87
C ILE A 9 13.44 -34.89 24.32
N SER A 10 14.25 -34.23 25.16
CA SER A 10 13.88 -34.00 26.56
C SER A 10 12.59 -33.14 26.66
N LYS A 11 11.82 -33.32 27.76
CA LYS A 11 10.65 -32.49 28.03
C LYS A 11 10.98 -30.98 28.05
N LYS A 12 12.20 -30.61 28.46
CA LYS A 12 12.69 -29.23 28.51
C LYS A 12 12.91 -28.67 27.10
N ASP A 13 13.49 -29.49 26.21
CA ASP A 13 13.76 -29.08 24.84
C ASP A 13 12.51 -29.10 23.99
N PHE A 14 11.59 -30.03 24.25
CA PHE A 14 10.28 -30.04 23.60
C PHE A 14 9.46 -28.75 23.86
N LYS A 15 9.60 -28.15 25.05
CA LYS A 15 8.98 -26.85 25.36
C LYS A 15 9.58 -25.70 24.56
N LYS A 16 10.80 -25.83 24.05
CA LYS A 16 11.46 -24.82 23.20
C LYS A 16 11.03 -24.89 21.73
N LEU A 17 10.48 -26.06 21.30
CA LEU A 17 9.96 -26.27 19.95
C LEU A 17 8.57 -25.66 19.81
N ARG A 18 8.45 -24.37 20.06
CA ARG A 18 7.22 -23.60 19.83
C ARG A 18 7.44 -22.64 18.70
N LEU A 19 6.42 -22.48 17.86
CA LEU A 19 6.39 -21.37 16.93
C LEU A 19 6.36 -20.07 17.72
N GLU A 20 7.01 -19.05 17.18
CA GLU A 20 6.92 -17.71 17.73
C GLU A 20 5.48 -17.21 17.72
N ASN A 21 5.08 -16.53 18.80
CA ASN A 21 3.77 -15.90 18.86
C ASN A 21 3.85 -14.52 18.22
N TRP A 22 2.95 -14.27 17.29
CA TRP A 22 2.78 -12.97 16.67
C TRP A 22 1.48 -12.32 17.13
N ASN A 23 1.53 -11.03 17.41
CA ASN A 23 0.33 -10.24 17.61
C ASN A 23 -0.27 -9.92 16.24
N VAL A 24 -1.55 -10.15 16.10
CA VAL A 24 -2.33 -9.88 14.87
C VAL A 24 -3.40 -8.87 15.21
N ASP A 25 -3.52 -7.80 14.44
CA ASP A 25 -4.58 -6.82 14.57
C ASP A 25 -5.05 -6.33 13.20
N TYR A 26 -6.22 -5.71 13.13
CA TYR A 26 -6.91 -5.38 11.90
C TYR A 26 -7.25 -3.90 11.83
N CYS A 27 -7.02 -3.31 10.65
CA CYS A 27 -7.53 -1.98 10.31
C CYS A 27 -8.40 -2.11 9.06
N GLY A 28 -9.68 -2.38 9.25
CA GLY A 28 -10.58 -2.78 8.17
C GLY A 28 -10.13 -4.10 7.55
N SER A 29 -9.83 -4.13 6.26
CA SER A 29 -9.33 -5.31 5.55
C SER A 29 -7.81 -5.47 5.64
N PHE A 30 -7.07 -4.52 6.16
CA PHE A 30 -5.63 -4.64 6.37
C PHE A 30 -5.32 -5.49 7.60
N ILE A 31 -4.37 -6.40 7.46
CA ILE A 31 -3.86 -7.25 8.53
C ILE A 31 -2.47 -6.78 8.92
N PHE A 32 -2.27 -6.51 10.18
CA PHE A 32 -0.99 -6.09 10.75
C PHE A 32 -0.43 -7.16 11.68
N LEU A 33 0.88 -7.39 11.58
CA LEU A 33 1.58 -8.40 12.34
C LEU A 33 2.73 -7.76 13.12
N SER A 34 2.94 -8.21 14.36
CA SER A 34 4.11 -7.83 15.15
C SER A 34 4.56 -8.98 16.07
N ASN A 35 5.87 -9.22 16.12
CA ASN A 35 6.49 -10.15 17.06
C ASN A 35 6.93 -9.48 18.38
N ARG A 36 6.70 -8.18 18.54
CA ARG A 36 7.04 -7.45 19.78
C ARG A 36 6.07 -7.84 20.90
N LYS A 37 6.60 -8.12 22.09
CA LYS A 37 5.81 -8.52 23.25
C LYS A 37 4.92 -7.41 23.81
N ASN A 38 5.45 -6.18 23.83
CA ASN A 38 4.77 -5.00 24.39
C ASN A 38 4.53 -3.99 23.27
N ILE A 39 3.42 -4.13 22.57
CA ILE A 39 3.02 -3.19 21.51
C ILE A 39 1.84 -2.33 21.97
N LYS A 40 1.83 -1.10 21.50
CA LYS A 40 0.63 -0.24 21.55
C LYS A 40 -0.47 -0.87 20.68
N THR A 41 -1.73 -0.51 20.96
CA THR A 41 -2.83 -0.92 20.06
C THR A 41 -2.58 -0.41 18.65
N LEU A 42 -3.04 -1.14 17.64
CA LEU A 42 -2.91 -0.72 16.25
C LEU A 42 -3.52 0.66 15.99
N LYS A 43 -4.66 0.96 16.66
CA LYS A 43 -5.28 2.28 16.57
C LYS A 43 -4.35 3.39 17.07
N SER A 44 -3.65 3.17 18.18
CA SER A 44 -2.65 4.13 18.70
C SER A 44 -1.40 4.21 17.80
N TYR A 45 -1.05 3.10 17.13
CA TYR A 45 0.07 3.05 16.21
C TYR A 45 -0.18 3.86 14.94
N LEU A 46 -1.38 3.75 14.37
CA LEU A 46 -1.80 4.44 13.14
C LEU A 46 -2.31 5.87 13.39
N GLY A 47 -2.56 6.23 14.66
CA GLY A 47 -3.01 7.58 15.02
C GLY A 47 -4.35 7.97 14.36
N ALA A 48 -4.50 9.24 14.02
CA ALA A 48 -5.71 9.76 13.37
C ALA A 48 -5.96 9.15 11.98
N GLN A 49 -4.92 8.57 11.35
CA GLN A 49 -5.07 7.91 10.05
C GLN A 49 -5.80 6.55 10.14
N TYR A 50 -5.97 6.00 11.35
CA TYR A 50 -6.65 4.71 11.52
C TYR A 50 -8.03 4.66 10.85
N SER A 51 -8.86 5.67 11.08
CA SER A 51 -10.22 5.69 10.51
C SER A 51 -10.20 5.77 8.99
N TYR A 52 -9.36 6.64 8.43
CA TYR A 52 -9.22 6.77 6.98
C TYR A 52 -8.69 5.49 6.33
N LEU A 53 -7.62 4.91 6.89
CA LEU A 53 -7.06 3.65 6.39
C LEU A 53 -8.07 2.50 6.49
N LYS A 54 -8.85 2.46 7.56
CA LYS A 54 -9.96 1.49 7.71
C LYS A 54 -10.98 1.65 6.59
N ASP A 55 -11.43 2.87 6.33
CA ASP A 55 -12.46 3.14 5.32
C ASP A 55 -11.98 2.80 3.90
N ILE A 56 -10.77 3.21 3.53
CA ILE A 56 -10.22 2.89 2.20
C ILE A 56 -9.95 1.39 2.03
N SER A 57 -9.60 0.68 3.10
CA SER A 57 -9.31 -0.75 3.03
C SER A 57 -10.49 -1.58 2.50
N HIS A 58 -11.72 -1.14 2.76
CA HIS A 58 -12.94 -1.80 2.26
C HIS A 58 -13.17 -1.56 0.76
N LYS A 59 -12.50 -0.57 0.17
CA LYS A 59 -12.55 -0.27 -1.27
C LYS A 59 -11.47 -1.04 -2.06
N ILE A 60 -10.48 -1.59 -1.36
CA ILE A 60 -9.39 -2.39 -1.94
C ILE A 60 -9.92 -3.82 -2.10
N GLN A 61 -10.37 -4.18 -3.31
CA GLN A 61 -11.07 -5.44 -3.53
C GLN A 61 -10.40 -6.33 -4.58
N GLU A 62 -10.28 -5.87 -5.82
CA GLU A 62 -9.72 -6.67 -6.90
C GLU A 62 -8.25 -6.29 -7.14
N CYS A 63 -7.33 -7.24 -7.00
CA CYS A 63 -5.94 -7.06 -7.39
C CYS A 63 -5.84 -7.25 -8.91
N ILE A 64 -5.54 -6.17 -9.61
CA ILE A 64 -5.43 -6.18 -11.09
C ILE A 64 -3.98 -6.31 -11.57
N HIS A 65 -3.03 -6.06 -10.71
CA HIS A 65 -1.60 -6.21 -10.99
C HIS A 65 -0.83 -6.53 -9.71
N SER A 66 0.13 -7.43 -9.82
CA SER A 66 1.09 -7.74 -8.76
C SER A 66 2.46 -8.01 -9.40
N ALA A 67 3.49 -7.37 -8.85
CA ALA A 67 4.86 -7.54 -9.28
C ALA A 67 5.80 -7.61 -8.07
N GLN A 68 6.92 -8.29 -8.24
CA GLN A 68 7.95 -8.43 -7.22
C GLN A 68 9.33 -8.39 -7.89
N TRP A 69 10.26 -7.64 -7.30
CA TRP A 69 11.65 -7.52 -7.79
C TRP A 69 12.60 -7.17 -6.66
N THR A 70 13.88 -7.28 -6.92
CA THR A 70 14.92 -6.88 -5.97
C THR A 70 15.64 -5.63 -6.45
N TRP A 71 15.66 -4.60 -5.60
CA TRP A 71 16.50 -3.42 -5.79
C TRP A 71 17.84 -3.60 -5.07
N LYS A 72 18.92 -3.21 -5.75
CA LYS A 72 20.29 -3.21 -5.19
C LYS A 72 20.53 -1.94 -4.38
N CYS A 73 19.76 -1.75 -3.33
CA CYS A 73 19.91 -0.62 -2.39
C CYS A 73 19.26 -0.97 -1.04
N ASN A 74 19.60 -0.16 -0.03
CA ASN A 74 19.01 -0.28 1.28
C ASN A 74 17.52 0.09 1.26
N TRP A 75 16.70 -0.63 2.00
CA TRP A 75 15.25 -0.42 2.06
C TRP A 75 14.85 1.02 2.47
N LYS A 76 15.66 1.71 3.26
CA LYS A 76 15.39 3.09 3.66
C LYS A 76 15.46 4.02 2.45
N ILE A 77 16.44 3.82 1.57
CA ILE A 77 16.59 4.60 0.32
C ILE A 77 15.39 4.33 -0.61
N CYS A 78 14.98 3.06 -0.73
CA CYS A 78 13.79 2.71 -1.51
C CYS A 78 12.56 3.44 -1.00
N LEU A 79 12.38 3.46 0.32
CA LEU A 79 11.25 4.07 0.98
C LEU A 79 11.27 5.60 0.84
N GLU A 80 12.43 6.23 1.09
CA GLU A 80 12.61 7.67 0.95
C GLU A 80 12.32 8.12 -0.48
N ASN A 81 12.82 7.38 -1.48
CA ASN A 81 12.50 7.65 -2.88
C ASN A 81 11.00 7.54 -3.17
N SER A 82 10.31 6.57 -2.55
CA SER A 82 8.87 6.39 -2.78
C SER A 82 8.02 7.55 -2.27
N ILE A 83 8.42 8.19 -1.18
CA ILE A 83 7.67 9.28 -0.54
C ILE A 83 8.14 10.66 -0.94
N ASP A 84 9.21 10.78 -1.71
CA ASP A 84 9.71 12.06 -2.23
C ASP A 84 8.93 12.49 -3.48
N GLU A 85 8.05 13.48 -3.33
CA GLU A 85 7.29 14.03 -4.44
C GLU A 85 8.11 14.96 -5.32
N TYR A 86 9.22 15.50 -4.82
CA TYR A 86 10.05 16.42 -5.58
C TYR A 86 10.65 15.75 -6.82
N HIS A 87 11.26 14.56 -6.65
CA HIS A 87 11.77 13.82 -7.79
C HIS A 87 10.66 13.43 -8.77
N ALA A 88 9.48 13.08 -8.25
CA ALA A 88 8.38 12.58 -9.06
C ALA A 88 7.93 13.55 -10.14
N ILE A 89 7.99 14.87 -9.89
CA ILE A 89 7.62 15.90 -10.85
C ILE A 89 8.67 16.04 -11.96
N PHE A 90 9.96 15.84 -11.63
CA PHE A 90 11.07 16.02 -12.57
C PHE A 90 11.43 14.74 -13.31
N VAL A 91 11.43 13.60 -12.62
CA VAL A 91 11.79 12.30 -13.19
C VAL A 91 10.63 11.66 -13.96
N HIS A 92 9.38 11.97 -13.57
CA HIS A 92 8.17 11.44 -14.19
C HIS A 92 7.30 12.52 -14.89
N PRO A 93 7.86 13.27 -15.86
CA PRO A 93 7.17 14.44 -16.45
C PRO A 93 5.97 14.07 -17.30
N THR A 94 5.93 12.84 -17.83
CA THR A 94 4.85 12.37 -18.72
C THR A 94 3.72 11.68 -17.98
N THR A 95 3.93 11.32 -16.74
CA THR A 95 2.98 10.58 -15.90
C THR A 95 2.59 11.38 -14.65
N PHE A 96 3.37 11.35 -13.59
CA PHE A 96 3.01 11.94 -12.31
C PHE A 96 2.82 13.45 -12.39
N LYS A 97 3.69 14.18 -13.09
CA LYS A 97 3.54 15.62 -13.30
C LYS A 97 2.24 16.02 -13.97
N LYS A 98 1.67 15.15 -14.82
CA LYS A 98 0.37 15.39 -15.47
C LYS A 98 -0.80 15.02 -14.55
N LEU A 99 -0.57 14.15 -13.59
CA LEU A 99 -1.58 13.68 -12.67
C LEU A 99 -1.90 14.70 -11.59
N VAL A 100 -0.89 15.35 -11.00
CA VAL A 100 -1.03 16.16 -9.80
C VAL A 100 -0.63 17.61 -9.99
N ASN A 101 -1.22 18.49 -9.17
CA ASN A 101 -0.76 19.85 -8.97
C ASN A 101 0.25 19.85 -7.81
N PRO A 102 1.48 20.38 -7.97
CA PRO A 102 2.55 20.30 -6.97
C PRO A 102 2.31 21.27 -5.78
N LYS A 103 1.27 21.00 -5.02
CA LYS A 103 0.94 21.71 -3.76
C LYS A 103 0.62 20.68 -2.68
N PRO A 104 1.64 19.98 -2.16
CA PRO A 104 1.44 18.93 -1.19
C PRO A 104 0.97 19.48 0.16
N LYS A 105 0.08 18.74 0.80
CA LYS A 105 -0.27 18.90 2.20
C LYS A 105 0.26 17.67 2.94
N TYR A 106 1.24 17.86 3.80
CA TYR A 106 1.80 16.80 4.63
C TYR A 106 1.12 16.69 5.98
N TYR A 107 1.12 15.49 6.52
CA TYR A 107 0.73 15.21 7.89
C TYR A 107 1.58 14.07 8.44
N PHE A 108 1.86 14.18 9.75
CA PHE A 108 2.69 13.22 10.48
C PHE A 108 1.95 12.87 11.76
N GLU A 109 1.52 11.63 11.88
CA GLU A 109 0.80 11.16 13.06
C GLU A 109 1.18 9.73 13.42
N GLY A 110 1.65 9.56 14.66
CA GLY A 110 2.09 8.26 15.12
C GLY A 110 3.22 7.70 14.25
N ASN A 111 2.96 6.56 13.63
CA ASN A 111 3.90 5.92 12.71
C ASN A 111 3.39 5.98 11.25
N VAL A 112 2.54 6.93 10.96
CA VAL A 112 2.06 7.20 9.60
C VAL A 112 2.48 8.59 9.19
N MET A 113 3.19 8.68 8.09
CA MET A 113 3.40 9.91 7.35
C MET A 113 2.46 9.90 6.15
N GLY A 114 1.81 11.00 5.87
CA GLY A 114 0.95 11.10 4.71
C GLY A 114 1.16 12.39 3.94
N MET A 115 0.80 12.34 2.67
CA MET A 115 0.82 13.44 1.74
C MET A 115 -0.44 13.42 0.88
N ASP A 116 -1.11 14.55 0.80
CA ASP A 116 -2.19 14.78 -0.16
C ASP A 116 -1.72 15.78 -1.22
N LEU A 117 -1.93 15.45 -2.48
CA LEU A 117 -1.70 16.33 -3.63
C LEU A 117 -3.03 16.54 -4.37
N PRO A 118 -3.41 17.80 -4.66
CA PRO A 118 -4.53 18.06 -5.56
C PRO A 118 -4.25 17.45 -6.93
N LEU A 119 -5.26 16.86 -7.54
CA LEU A 119 -5.16 16.40 -8.93
C LEU A 119 -5.16 17.57 -9.89
N SER A 120 -4.55 17.40 -11.04
CA SER A 120 -4.59 18.40 -12.12
C SER A 120 -6.00 18.51 -12.71
N ASP A 121 -6.37 19.71 -13.16
CA ASP A 121 -7.69 19.95 -13.77
C ASP A 121 -7.89 19.10 -15.04
N SER A 122 -6.83 18.86 -15.81
CA SER A 122 -6.88 17.99 -16.98
C SER A 122 -7.23 16.55 -16.59
N TYR A 123 -6.59 16.02 -15.56
CA TYR A 123 -6.87 14.67 -15.08
C TYR A 123 -8.31 14.54 -14.53
N ILE A 124 -8.74 15.53 -13.74
CA ILE A 124 -10.11 15.55 -13.20
C ILE A 124 -11.13 15.56 -14.34
N LYS A 125 -10.91 16.38 -15.37
CA LYS A 125 -11.83 16.49 -16.54
C LYS A 125 -11.89 15.17 -17.32
N ASP A 126 -10.77 14.52 -17.53
CA ASP A 126 -10.74 13.23 -18.23
C ASP A 126 -11.43 12.15 -17.40
N PHE A 127 -11.27 12.19 -16.08
CA PHE A 127 -11.89 11.24 -15.17
C PHE A 127 -13.39 11.50 -14.94
N ASP A 128 -13.90 12.71 -15.15
CA ASP A 128 -15.33 13.04 -14.97
C ASP A 128 -16.25 12.13 -15.79
N LYS A 129 -15.78 11.67 -16.93
CA LYS A 129 -16.52 10.69 -17.77
C LYS A 129 -16.68 9.32 -17.08
N LEU A 130 -15.79 9.01 -16.14
CA LEU A 130 -15.76 7.75 -15.40
C LEU A 130 -16.38 7.86 -14.01
N LYS A 131 -16.57 9.07 -13.46
CA LYS A 131 -17.08 9.31 -12.09
C LYS A 131 -18.39 8.59 -11.79
N LYS A 132 -19.26 8.42 -12.79
CA LYS A 132 -20.54 7.71 -12.63
C LYS A 132 -20.37 6.24 -12.23
N TYR A 133 -19.20 5.65 -12.46
CA TYR A 133 -18.89 4.27 -12.10
C TYR A 133 -18.23 4.14 -10.71
N PHE A 134 -17.79 5.25 -10.13
CA PHE A 134 -17.10 5.29 -8.85
C PHE A 134 -17.88 6.14 -7.86
N ARG A 135 -18.21 5.59 -6.71
CA ARG A 135 -18.95 6.29 -5.64
C ARG A 135 -18.02 7.20 -4.82
N ASN A 136 -17.21 8.02 -5.46
CA ASN A 136 -16.28 8.84 -4.70
C ASN A 136 -16.16 10.27 -5.24
N ASN A 137 -16.00 11.22 -4.30
CA ASN A 137 -15.86 12.66 -4.58
C ASN A 137 -14.47 13.20 -4.23
N SER A 138 -13.47 12.33 -3.97
CA SER A 138 -12.12 12.78 -3.70
C SER A 138 -11.45 13.25 -4.99
N ASN A 139 -10.95 14.50 -5.00
CA ASN A 139 -10.20 15.07 -6.13
C ASN A 139 -8.71 15.19 -5.77
N LYS A 140 -8.17 14.19 -5.08
CA LYS A 140 -6.77 14.19 -4.65
C LYS A 140 -6.09 12.85 -4.91
N TYR A 141 -4.78 12.93 -5.03
CA TYR A 141 -3.87 11.83 -4.84
C TYR A 141 -3.44 11.83 -3.37
N SER A 142 -3.48 10.69 -2.72
CA SER A 142 -2.99 10.53 -1.35
C SER A 142 -1.93 9.46 -1.30
N HIS A 143 -0.86 9.70 -0.56
CA HIS A 143 0.23 8.74 -0.36
C HIS A 143 0.55 8.62 1.12
N PHE A 144 0.55 7.41 1.63
CA PHE A 144 0.79 7.08 3.03
C PHE A 144 2.02 6.19 3.14
N LEU A 145 2.96 6.59 3.96
CA LEU A 145 3.97 5.71 4.51
C LEU A 145 3.43 5.16 5.84
N ILE A 146 3.28 3.87 5.93
CA ILE A 146 3.02 3.15 7.18
C ILE A 146 4.35 2.54 7.60
N PHE A 147 5.01 3.22 8.55
CA PHE A 147 6.32 2.79 9.01
C PHE A 147 6.28 1.34 9.54
N PRO A 148 7.31 0.51 9.33
CA PRO A 148 8.55 0.89 8.66
C PRO A 148 8.61 0.57 7.17
N LEU A 149 7.78 -0.31 6.62
CA LEU A 149 8.10 -1.00 5.38
C LEU A 149 7.01 -0.92 4.30
N SER A 150 5.94 -0.16 4.52
CA SER A 150 4.81 -0.18 3.60
C SER A 150 4.37 1.21 3.19
N THR A 151 4.00 1.35 1.93
CA THR A 151 3.30 2.53 1.43
C THR A 151 1.97 2.16 0.79
N ILE A 152 1.02 3.07 0.90
CA ILE A 152 -0.27 2.99 0.22
C ILE A 152 -0.49 4.32 -0.49
N ALA A 153 -0.66 4.28 -1.80
CA ALA A 153 -1.08 5.45 -2.55
C ALA A 153 -2.47 5.21 -3.14
N THR A 154 -3.25 6.28 -3.28
CA THR A 154 -4.55 6.22 -3.94
C THR A 154 -4.80 7.47 -4.75
N THR A 155 -5.38 7.27 -5.94
CA THR A 155 -5.86 8.35 -6.80
C THR A 155 -7.38 8.34 -6.74
N MET A 156 -8.00 9.42 -6.22
CA MET A 156 -9.45 9.57 -6.11
C MET A 156 -10.14 8.39 -5.39
N GLU A 157 -9.40 7.58 -4.65
CA GLU A 157 -9.87 6.34 -3.99
C GLU A 157 -10.55 5.33 -4.97
N HIS A 158 -10.19 5.38 -6.24
CA HIS A 158 -10.65 4.41 -7.25
C HIS A 158 -9.54 3.43 -7.68
N SER A 159 -8.28 3.75 -7.39
CA SER A 159 -7.14 2.87 -7.54
C SER A 159 -6.25 2.98 -6.32
N PHE A 160 -5.70 1.85 -5.91
CA PHE A 160 -4.86 1.74 -4.73
C PHE A 160 -3.59 1.03 -5.11
N PHE A 161 -2.48 1.63 -4.74
CA PHE A 161 -1.15 1.15 -5.01
C PHE A 161 -0.47 0.82 -3.69
N LEU A 162 -0.27 -0.46 -3.43
CA LEU A 162 0.35 -0.96 -2.21
C LEU A 162 1.76 -1.43 -2.51
N GLN A 163 2.73 -0.91 -1.76
CA GLN A 163 4.12 -1.35 -1.87
C GLN A 163 4.65 -1.77 -0.51
N ARG A 164 5.51 -2.79 -0.54
CA ARG A 164 6.25 -3.29 0.63
C ARG A 164 7.72 -3.39 0.31
N TYR A 165 8.55 -2.95 1.22
CA TYR A 165 10.01 -2.85 1.09
C TYR A 165 10.66 -3.75 2.12
N MET A 166 10.87 -5.03 1.78
CA MET A 166 11.41 -6.02 2.70
C MET A 166 12.94 -6.08 2.57
N PRO A 167 13.70 -5.72 3.61
CA PRO A 167 15.14 -5.85 3.58
C PRO A 167 15.53 -7.32 3.44
N ILE A 168 16.35 -7.64 2.43
CA ILE A 168 17.04 -8.93 2.30
C ILE A 168 18.34 -8.86 3.10
N ASP A 169 19.08 -7.80 2.89
CA ASP A 169 20.30 -7.42 3.59
C ASP A 169 20.48 -5.89 3.55
N GLU A 170 21.65 -5.39 3.90
CA GLU A 170 21.96 -3.95 3.93
C GLU A 170 22.02 -3.29 2.55
N HIS A 171 22.19 -4.07 1.48
CA HIS A 171 22.35 -3.59 0.11
C HIS A 171 21.24 -4.03 -0.84
N ASN A 172 20.35 -4.91 -0.40
CA ASN A 172 19.32 -5.48 -1.24
C ASN A 172 17.95 -5.41 -0.56
N THR A 173 16.96 -4.97 -1.30
CA THR A 173 15.58 -4.85 -0.84
C THR A 173 14.64 -5.57 -1.81
N LEU A 174 13.84 -6.49 -1.27
CA LEU A 174 12.73 -7.08 -1.99
C LEU A 174 11.55 -6.10 -1.98
N VAL A 175 11.14 -5.67 -3.16
CA VAL A 175 9.98 -4.79 -3.33
C VAL A 175 8.82 -5.59 -3.88
N THR A 176 7.68 -5.50 -3.24
CA THR A 176 6.40 -6.02 -3.74
C THR A 176 5.49 -4.84 -4.04
N SER A 177 4.88 -4.85 -5.20
CA SER A 177 3.96 -3.80 -5.65
C SER A 177 2.67 -4.42 -6.15
N GLU A 178 1.56 -3.94 -5.66
CA GLU A 178 0.24 -4.44 -5.98
C GLU A 178 -0.70 -3.28 -6.30
N ILE A 179 -1.50 -3.43 -7.36
CA ILE A 179 -2.52 -2.46 -7.76
C ILE A 179 -3.89 -3.08 -7.54
N TYR A 180 -4.71 -2.38 -6.79
CA TYR A 180 -6.08 -2.78 -6.50
C TYR A 180 -7.07 -1.75 -6.99
N VAL A 181 -8.26 -2.23 -7.33
CA VAL A 181 -9.41 -1.41 -7.67
C VAL A 181 -10.62 -1.85 -6.85
N PRO A 182 -11.61 -0.96 -6.64
CA PRO A 182 -12.90 -1.37 -6.12
C PRO A 182 -13.56 -2.38 -7.07
N ASN A 183 -14.42 -3.23 -6.54
CA ASN A 183 -15.20 -4.14 -7.36
C ASN A 183 -16.19 -3.33 -8.22
N LEU A 184 -15.77 -3.10 -9.45
CA LEU A 184 -16.60 -2.41 -10.43
C LEU A 184 -17.59 -3.44 -10.99
N ASN A 185 -18.86 -3.12 -10.95
CA ASN A 185 -19.91 -3.97 -11.51
C ASN A 185 -19.60 -4.18 -13.00
N LYS A 186 -19.08 -5.37 -13.36
CA LYS A 186 -18.50 -5.66 -14.69
C LYS A 186 -19.50 -5.45 -15.84
N GLU A 187 -20.80 -5.41 -15.52
CA GLU A 187 -21.88 -5.18 -16.49
C GLU A 187 -22.03 -3.71 -16.89
N THR A 188 -21.56 -2.77 -16.04
CA THR A 188 -21.74 -1.33 -16.25
C THR A 188 -20.55 -0.63 -16.87
N ILE A 189 -19.42 -1.31 -17.01
CA ILE A 189 -18.21 -0.71 -17.58
C ILE A 189 -18.16 -0.95 -19.09
N PRO A 190 -18.14 0.09 -19.93
CA PRO A 190 -17.96 -0.05 -21.36
C PRO A 190 -16.68 -0.84 -21.69
N SER A 191 -16.74 -1.65 -22.72
CA SER A 191 -15.58 -2.45 -23.20
C SER A 191 -14.34 -1.59 -23.49
N SER A 192 -14.53 -0.35 -23.91
CA SER A 192 -13.46 0.63 -24.12
C SER A 192 -12.70 1.02 -22.84
N VAL A 193 -13.33 0.92 -21.66
CA VAL A 193 -12.67 1.18 -20.36
C VAL A 193 -11.97 -0.08 -19.86
N LYS A 194 -12.49 -1.26 -20.19
CA LYS A 194 -11.86 -2.54 -19.82
C LYS A 194 -10.50 -2.73 -20.50
N SER A 195 -10.29 -2.16 -21.68
CA SER A 195 -9.03 -2.24 -22.42
C SER A 195 -7.92 -1.36 -21.85
N THR A 196 -8.27 -0.29 -21.12
CA THR A 196 -7.28 0.60 -20.49
C THR A 196 -6.74 0.05 -19.17
N THR A 197 -7.44 -0.89 -18.54
CA THR A 197 -6.97 -1.52 -17.30
C THR A 197 -6.14 -2.80 -17.53
N GLY A 198 -6.11 -3.32 -18.74
CA GLY A 198 -5.61 -4.68 -19.06
C GLY A 198 -4.22 -4.79 -19.69
N SER A 199 -3.52 -3.72 -20.07
CA SER A 199 -2.26 -3.87 -20.82
C SER A 199 -1.22 -2.76 -20.67
N GLN A 200 -1.41 -1.83 -19.78
CA GLN A 200 -0.32 -0.90 -19.50
C GLN A 200 0.53 -1.47 -18.37
N THR A 201 1.72 -1.97 -18.74
CA THR A 201 2.84 -2.07 -17.82
C THR A 201 2.88 -0.78 -17.03
N CYS A 202 2.80 -0.90 -15.72
CA CYS A 202 2.80 0.24 -14.82
C CYS A 202 4.03 1.10 -15.16
N PRO A 203 3.89 2.36 -15.57
CA PRO A 203 5.03 3.19 -15.97
C PRO A 203 5.92 3.59 -14.78
N TRP A 204 5.71 2.97 -13.62
CA TRP A 204 6.41 3.20 -12.36
C TRP A 204 7.45 2.11 -12.04
N ILE A 205 7.73 1.20 -12.97
CA ILE A 205 8.81 0.20 -12.86
C ILE A 205 9.98 0.64 -13.71
#